data_a2fca57c354b5641c530461e4c69cbb6
#
_entry.id   a2fca57c354b5641c530461e4c69cbb6
#
_cell.length_a   1.000
_cell.length_b   1.000
_cell.length_c   1.000
_cell.angle_alpha   90.00
_cell.angle_beta   90.00
_cell.angle_gamma   90.00
#
_symmetry.space_group_name_H-M   'P 1'
#
loop_
_entity.id
_entity.type
_entity.pdbx_description
1 polymer ?
#
loop_
_entity_poly.entity_id
_entity_poly.type
_entity_poly.pdbx_seq_one_letter_code
_entity_poly.pdbx_strand_id
1 'polypeptide(L)'
;MNESDALPDFNRIWAARVAASPSPRMHDDGIERAFWRDFISRKVYKPESSARQVLAYLRPLLREHQIETALEFGPGWGSYTLDLAALCREVACVDLSQDVLDFVLRAGRERVFCNLRAFHSKWEDFSPERTYDLVFGYNCFYRQGDLADCLARMTRTANKLCVAGMNVAVLPPWLQEMKDVGASANWDWKDPVYFV
;
A
#
# COMPACT_ATOMS: atom_id res chain seq x y z
N MET A 1 9.24 -17.59 34.68
CA MET A 1 9.06 -17.19 33.23
C MET A 1 10.36 -16.51 32.86
N ASN A 2 11.14 -17.13 31.98
CA ASN A 2 12.42 -16.58 31.54
C ASN A 2 12.15 -15.37 30.62
N GLU A 3 12.95 -14.31 30.75
CA GLU A 3 12.92 -13.12 29.89
C GLU A 3 13.08 -13.43 28.36
N SER A 4 13.41 -14.68 28.01
CA SER A 4 13.58 -15.13 26.60
C SER A 4 12.28 -15.45 25.88
N ASP A 5 11.12 -15.47 26.53
CA ASP A 5 9.82 -15.86 25.94
C ASP A 5 8.93 -14.67 25.56
N ALA A 6 9.39 -13.44 25.77
CA ALA A 6 8.65 -12.27 25.33
C ALA A 6 8.74 -12.12 23.81
N LEU A 7 7.59 -12.01 23.13
CA LEU A 7 7.56 -11.72 21.70
C LEU A 7 8.31 -10.40 21.43
N PRO A 8 9.07 -10.32 20.32
CA PRO A 8 9.77 -9.09 19.97
C PRO A 8 8.79 -7.95 19.72
N ASP A 9 9.16 -6.75 20.12
CA ASP A 9 8.41 -5.53 19.79
C ASP A 9 8.58 -5.19 18.32
N PHE A 10 7.69 -5.73 17.51
CA PHE A 10 7.71 -5.55 16.05
C PHE A 10 7.55 -4.09 15.64
N ASN A 11 6.79 -3.28 16.38
CA ASN A 11 6.62 -1.86 16.03
C ASN A 11 7.93 -1.09 16.23
N ARG A 12 8.66 -1.38 17.32
CA ARG A 12 9.99 -0.78 17.54
C ARG A 12 11.00 -1.20 16.48
N ILE A 13 10.99 -2.48 16.08
CA ILE A 13 11.87 -3.00 15.02
C ILE A 13 11.54 -2.31 13.69
N TRP A 14 10.26 -2.18 13.36
CA TRP A 14 9.78 -1.49 12.17
C TRP A 14 10.20 -0.02 12.16
N ALA A 15 9.92 0.72 13.24
CA ALA A 15 10.29 2.12 13.39
C ALA A 15 11.80 2.34 13.20
N ALA A 16 12.62 1.47 13.80
CA ALA A 16 14.07 1.51 13.64
C ALA A 16 14.50 1.29 12.18
N ARG A 17 13.85 0.37 11.46
CA ARG A 17 14.12 0.14 10.02
C ARG A 17 13.74 1.34 9.17
N VAL A 18 12.58 1.94 9.41
CA VAL A 18 12.15 3.15 8.70
C VAL A 18 13.15 4.27 8.94
N ALA A 19 13.51 4.52 10.20
CA ALA A 19 14.46 5.58 10.58
C ALA A 19 15.86 5.38 9.99
N ALA A 20 16.33 4.13 9.90
CA ALA A 20 17.65 3.79 9.37
C ALA A 20 17.69 3.69 7.83
N SER A 21 16.57 3.90 7.15
CA SER A 21 16.55 3.78 5.69
C SER A 21 17.46 4.82 5.03
N PRO A 22 18.36 4.43 4.11
CA PRO A 22 19.21 5.38 3.39
C PRO A 22 18.46 6.14 2.28
N SER A 23 17.22 5.78 1.99
CA SER A 23 16.44 6.40 0.92
C SER A 23 15.86 7.74 1.37
N PRO A 24 16.21 8.87 0.72
CA PRO A 24 15.63 10.18 1.06
C PRO A 24 14.10 10.21 0.95
N ARG A 25 13.51 9.39 0.08
CA ARG A 25 12.07 9.24 -0.08
C ARG A 25 11.35 8.80 1.20
N MET A 26 12.05 8.09 2.09
CA MET A 26 11.49 7.64 3.36
C MET A 26 11.25 8.79 4.33
N HIS A 27 12.00 9.89 4.20
CA HIS A 27 12.08 10.96 5.20
C HIS A 27 11.59 12.32 4.71
N ASP A 28 11.49 12.51 3.38
CA ASP A 28 11.11 13.78 2.78
C ASP A 28 9.88 13.61 1.87
N ASP A 29 8.80 14.32 2.21
CA ASP A 29 7.54 14.27 1.46
C ASP A 29 7.66 14.92 0.09
N GLY A 30 8.53 15.94 -0.06
CA GLY A 30 8.77 16.60 -1.34
C GLY A 30 9.47 15.68 -2.33
N ILE A 31 10.47 14.94 -1.85
CA ILE A 31 11.20 13.94 -2.65
C ILE A 31 10.26 12.79 -3.04
N GLU A 32 9.42 12.33 -2.10
CA GLU A 32 8.44 11.28 -2.38
C GLU A 32 7.42 11.71 -3.44
N ARG A 33 6.84 12.91 -3.30
CA ARG A 33 5.92 13.46 -4.31
C ARG A 33 6.59 13.65 -5.66
N ALA A 34 7.83 14.13 -5.69
CA ALA A 34 8.59 14.30 -6.93
C ALA A 34 8.84 12.95 -7.63
N PHE A 35 9.18 11.92 -6.85
CA PHE A 35 9.33 10.56 -7.38
C PHE A 35 8.03 10.06 -8.02
N TRP A 36 6.89 10.18 -7.32
CA TRP A 36 5.61 9.70 -7.84
C TRP A 36 5.19 10.47 -9.10
N ARG A 37 5.35 11.80 -9.12
CA ARG A 37 5.09 12.62 -10.31
C ARG A 37 5.89 12.15 -11.52
N ASP A 38 7.20 11.93 -11.36
CA ASP A 38 8.07 11.44 -12.42
C ASP A 38 7.70 10.00 -12.82
N PHE A 39 7.44 9.13 -11.85
CA PHE A 39 7.07 7.74 -12.10
C PHE A 39 5.78 7.62 -12.90
N ILE A 40 4.69 8.29 -12.49
CA ILE A 40 3.40 8.20 -13.17
C ILE A 40 3.36 8.95 -14.50
N SER A 41 4.19 9.99 -14.68
CA SER A 41 4.27 10.71 -15.96
C SER A 41 4.64 9.81 -17.14
N ARG A 42 5.33 8.71 -16.86
CA ARG A 42 5.80 7.70 -17.83
C ARG A 42 4.92 6.45 -17.88
N LYS A 43 3.81 6.44 -17.11
CA LYS A 43 2.96 5.26 -16.98
C LYS A 43 1.67 5.39 -17.80
N VAL A 44 1.36 4.31 -18.50
CA VAL A 44 0.00 4.01 -18.96
C VAL A 44 -0.55 2.96 -17.99
N TYR A 45 -1.77 3.16 -17.50
CA TYR A 45 -2.37 2.20 -16.59
C TYR A 45 -2.38 0.80 -17.21
N LYS A 46 -1.75 -0.14 -16.52
CA LYS A 46 -1.79 -1.59 -16.81
C LYS A 46 -1.93 -2.33 -15.50
N PRO A 47 -2.89 -3.26 -15.36
CA PRO A 47 -2.97 -4.12 -14.19
C PRO A 47 -1.69 -4.93 -14.04
N GLU A 48 -1.08 -4.88 -12.86
CA GLU A 48 0.07 -5.71 -12.55
C GLU A 48 -0.33 -7.18 -12.34
N SER A 49 0.58 -8.09 -12.64
CA SER A 49 0.33 -9.52 -12.42
C SER A 49 0.14 -9.87 -10.94
N SER A 50 0.92 -9.21 -10.06
CA SER A 50 0.79 -9.34 -8.60
C SER A 50 -0.56 -8.81 -8.09
N ALA A 51 -1.02 -7.66 -8.59
CA ALA A 51 -2.33 -7.12 -8.23
C ALA A 51 -3.46 -8.09 -8.59
N ARG A 52 -3.37 -8.76 -9.75
CA ARG A 52 -4.37 -9.78 -10.12
C ARG A 52 -4.43 -10.95 -9.15
N GLN A 53 -3.31 -11.39 -8.60
CA GLN A 53 -3.28 -12.47 -7.59
C GLN A 53 -3.93 -12.02 -6.28
N VAL A 54 -3.56 -10.83 -5.79
CA VAL A 54 -4.18 -10.23 -4.59
C VAL A 54 -5.68 -10.05 -4.77
N LEU A 55 -6.10 -9.50 -5.92
CA LEU A 55 -7.52 -9.30 -6.22
C LEU A 55 -8.29 -10.62 -6.37
N ALA A 56 -7.66 -11.68 -6.91
CA ALA A 56 -8.28 -12.99 -6.96
C ALA A 56 -8.58 -13.54 -5.55
N TYR A 57 -7.70 -13.28 -4.59
CA TYR A 57 -7.91 -13.62 -3.19
C TYR A 57 -8.95 -12.71 -2.51
N LEU A 58 -8.93 -11.42 -2.79
CA LEU A 58 -9.85 -10.46 -2.16
C LEU A 58 -11.29 -10.59 -2.66
N ARG A 59 -11.52 -10.84 -3.95
CA ARG A 59 -12.86 -10.86 -4.55
C ARG A 59 -13.88 -11.76 -3.82
N PRO A 60 -13.55 -13.00 -3.39
CA PRO A 60 -14.45 -13.82 -2.57
C PRO A 60 -14.80 -13.12 -1.25
N LEU A 61 -13.81 -12.57 -0.54
CA LEU A 61 -14.00 -11.86 0.73
C LEU A 61 -14.89 -10.62 0.57
N LEU A 62 -14.68 -9.85 -0.50
CA LEU A 62 -15.51 -8.66 -0.77
C LEU A 62 -16.99 -9.04 -0.93
N ARG A 63 -17.28 -10.16 -1.58
CA ARG A 63 -18.64 -10.67 -1.77
C ARG A 63 -19.22 -11.23 -0.47
N GLU A 64 -18.46 -12.06 0.24
CA GLU A 64 -18.86 -12.68 1.50
C GLU A 64 -19.25 -11.62 2.55
N HIS A 65 -18.43 -10.59 2.68
CA HIS A 65 -18.66 -9.49 3.61
C HIS A 65 -19.55 -8.37 3.04
N GLN A 66 -20.10 -8.53 1.83
CA GLN A 66 -20.96 -7.53 1.19
C GLN A 66 -20.35 -6.13 1.24
N ILE A 67 -19.13 -5.99 0.72
CA ILE A 67 -18.39 -4.73 0.71
C ILE A 67 -18.99 -3.81 -0.36
N GLU A 68 -19.53 -2.67 0.06
CA GLU A 68 -20.06 -1.63 -0.83
C GLU A 68 -19.18 -0.39 -0.89
N THR A 69 -18.48 -0.07 0.20
CA THR A 69 -17.61 1.11 0.29
C THR A 69 -16.20 0.73 0.65
N ALA A 70 -15.22 1.29 -0.06
CA ALA A 70 -13.81 1.04 0.20
C ALA A 70 -13.04 2.35 0.38
N LEU A 71 -12.06 2.34 1.29
CA LEU A 71 -11.03 3.35 1.43
C LEU A 71 -9.67 2.71 1.14
N GLU A 72 -9.01 3.17 0.10
CA GLU A 72 -7.66 2.73 -0.27
C GLU A 72 -6.63 3.75 0.20
N PHE A 73 -5.68 3.28 0.99
CA PHE A 73 -4.53 4.04 1.44
C PHE A 73 -3.34 3.79 0.53
N GLY A 74 -2.77 4.86 -0.03
CA GLY A 74 -1.63 4.79 -0.92
C GLY A 74 -1.90 4.03 -2.23
N PRO A 75 -2.83 4.49 -3.07
CA PRO A 75 -3.23 3.81 -4.31
C PRO A 75 -2.09 3.69 -5.33
N GLY A 76 -1.05 4.50 -5.22
CA GLY A 76 0.04 4.55 -6.17
C GLY A 76 -0.46 4.81 -7.59
N TRP A 77 -0.13 3.94 -8.53
CA TRP A 77 -0.62 4.06 -9.90
C TRP A 77 -1.96 3.34 -10.16
N GLY A 78 -2.71 3.01 -9.10
CA GLY A 78 -4.08 2.50 -9.18
C GLY A 78 -4.19 1.00 -9.46
N SER A 79 -3.19 0.20 -9.11
CA SER A 79 -3.19 -1.25 -9.36
C SER A 79 -4.42 -1.98 -8.81
N TYR A 80 -4.99 -1.49 -7.72
CA TYR A 80 -6.17 -2.05 -7.08
C TYR A 80 -7.41 -1.18 -7.22
N THR A 81 -7.23 0.14 -7.28
CA THR A 81 -8.29 1.15 -7.24
C THR A 81 -9.40 0.90 -8.26
N LEU A 82 -9.03 0.64 -9.52
CA LEU A 82 -10.01 0.49 -10.59
C LEU A 82 -10.76 -0.84 -10.53
N ASP A 83 -10.11 -1.89 -10.04
CA ASP A 83 -10.78 -3.16 -9.76
C ASP A 83 -11.74 -3.03 -8.55
N LEU A 84 -11.34 -2.30 -7.50
CA LEU A 84 -12.23 -1.98 -6.39
C LEU A 84 -13.40 -1.13 -6.85
N ALA A 85 -13.16 -0.14 -7.74
CA ALA A 85 -14.24 0.70 -8.31
C ALA A 85 -15.25 -0.11 -9.13
N ALA A 86 -14.82 -1.19 -9.78
CA ALA A 86 -15.71 -2.10 -10.49
C ALA A 86 -16.53 -3.02 -9.55
N LEU A 87 -16.11 -3.18 -8.31
CA LEU A 87 -16.71 -4.10 -7.34
C LEU A 87 -17.50 -3.39 -6.24
N CYS A 88 -17.18 -2.15 -5.92
CA CYS A 88 -17.77 -1.37 -4.84
C CYS A 88 -18.65 -0.24 -5.40
N ARG A 89 -19.64 0.16 -4.63
CA ARG A 89 -20.51 1.32 -4.94
C ARG A 89 -19.71 2.64 -4.85
N GLU A 90 -18.71 2.70 -3.97
CA GLU A 90 -17.86 3.87 -3.78
C GLU A 90 -16.45 3.43 -3.36
N VAL A 91 -15.43 4.05 -3.96
CA VAL A 91 -14.03 3.89 -3.55
C VAL A 91 -13.43 5.27 -3.28
N ALA A 92 -12.90 5.46 -2.10
CA ALA A 92 -12.13 6.63 -1.71
C ALA A 92 -10.63 6.28 -1.69
N CYS A 93 -9.78 7.20 -2.15
CA CYS A 93 -8.33 7.05 -2.13
C CYS A 93 -7.71 8.15 -1.28
N VAL A 94 -6.71 7.82 -0.47
CA VAL A 94 -5.91 8.77 0.29
C VAL A 94 -4.46 8.63 -0.14
N ASP A 95 -3.83 9.73 -0.56
CA ASP A 95 -2.41 9.75 -0.91
C ASP A 95 -1.78 11.11 -0.60
N LEU A 96 -0.51 11.11 -0.26
CA LEU A 96 0.26 12.33 -0.05
C LEU A 96 0.62 13.06 -1.35
N SER A 97 0.51 12.39 -2.50
CA SER A 97 0.80 12.94 -3.82
C SER A 97 -0.49 13.25 -4.59
N GLN A 98 -0.73 14.54 -4.85
CA GLN A 98 -1.84 14.97 -5.69
C GLN A 98 -1.71 14.41 -7.11
N ASP A 99 -0.50 14.29 -7.64
CA ASP A 99 -0.26 13.72 -8.99
C ASP A 99 -0.75 12.26 -9.08
N VAL A 100 -0.56 11.47 -8.01
CA VAL A 100 -1.08 10.09 -7.90
C VAL A 100 -2.61 10.09 -7.96
N LEU A 101 -3.24 10.93 -7.16
CA LEU A 101 -4.70 11.02 -7.11
C LEU A 101 -5.30 11.45 -8.46
N ASP A 102 -4.71 12.45 -9.10
CA ASP A 102 -5.12 12.93 -10.42
C ASP A 102 -4.98 11.85 -11.49
N PHE A 103 -3.90 11.07 -11.44
CA PHE A 103 -3.69 9.94 -12.33
C PHE A 103 -4.78 8.88 -12.16
N VAL A 104 -5.06 8.46 -10.92
CA VAL A 104 -6.07 7.44 -10.61
C VAL A 104 -7.47 7.91 -11.01
N LEU A 105 -7.84 9.16 -10.68
CA LEU A 105 -9.14 9.73 -11.07
C LEU A 105 -9.28 9.83 -12.59
N ARG A 106 -8.22 10.21 -13.30
CA ARG A 106 -8.21 10.24 -14.78
C ARG A 106 -8.40 8.84 -15.35
N ALA A 107 -7.63 7.86 -14.88
CA ALA A 107 -7.74 6.47 -15.32
C ALA A 107 -9.13 5.88 -15.03
N GLY A 108 -9.78 6.29 -13.95
CA GLY A 108 -11.17 5.96 -13.63
C GLY A 108 -12.16 6.55 -14.62
N ARG A 109 -12.05 7.86 -14.92
CA ARG A 109 -12.90 8.53 -15.92
C ARG A 109 -12.78 7.91 -17.32
N GLU A 110 -11.58 7.55 -17.73
CA GLU A 110 -11.35 6.86 -19.03
C GLU A 110 -12.06 5.51 -19.10
N ARG A 111 -12.37 4.89 -17.96
CA ARG A 111 -13.13 3.64 -17.84
C ARG A 111 -14.58 3.84 -17.41
N VAL A 112 -15.05 5.08 -17.45
CA VAL A 112 -16.44 5.47 -17.12
C VAL A 112 -16.81 5.16 -15.65
N PHE A 113 -15.83 5.10 -14.75
CA PHE A 113 -16.10 5.04 -13.31
C PHE A 113 -16.39 6.44 -12.77
N CYS A 114 -17.54 6.60 -12.11
CA CYS A 114 -17.96 7.84 -11.46
C CYS A 114 -18.01 7.74 -9.94
N ASN A 115 -17.55 6.62 -9.39
CA ASN A 115 -17.63 6.26 -7.98
C ASN A 115 -16.28 6.40 -7.23
N LEU A 116 -15.31 7.10 -7.82
CA LEU A 116 -14.02 7.37 -7.21
C LEU A 116 -14.02 8.74 -6.51
N ARG A 117 -13.48 8.79 -5.30
CA ARG A 117 -13.15 10.00 -4.54
C ARG A 117 -11.68 10.01 -4.19
N ALA A 118 -11.10 11.20 -4.00
CA ALA A 118 -9.68 11.35 -3.65
C ALA A 118 -9.52 12.37 -2.53
N PHE A 119 -8.64 12.05 -1.58
CA PHE A 119 -8.26 12.89 -0.47
C PHE A 119 -6.74 13.08 -0.47
N HIS A 120 -6.30 14.31 -0.70
CA HIS A 120 -4.89 14.67 -0.66
C HIS A 120 -4.45 14.87 0.78
N SER A 121 -3.91 13.84 1.38
CA SER A 121 -3.43 13.83 2.76
C SER A 121 -2.42 12.72 2.98
N LYS A 122 -1.55 12.90 3.96
CA LYS A 122 -0.82 11.78 4.55
C LYS A 122 -1.81 10.93 5.35
N TRP A 123 -1.53 9.63 5.48
CA TRP A 123 -2.39 8.75 6.27
C TRP A 123 -2.45 9.15 7.74
N GLU A 124 -1.30 9.52 8.32
CA GLU A 124 -1.18 9.97 9.71
C GLU A 124 -1.97 11.25 10.01
N ASP A 125 -2.19 12.10 9.00
CA ASP A 125 -2.91 13.37 9.12
C ASP A 125 -4.38 13.26 8.65
N PHE A 126 -4.72 12.17 7.96
CA PHE A 126 -6.06 11.96 7.42
C PHE A 126 -7.07 11.61 8.52
N SER A 127 -8.13 12.37 8.59
CA SER A 127 -9.26 12.11 9.50
C SER A 127 -10.51 11.85 8.67
N PRO A 128 -10.91 10.60 8.45
CA PRO A 128 -12.10 10.28 7.68
C PRO A 128 -13.36 10.75 8.41
N GLU A 129 -14.29 11.38 7.67
CA GLU A 129 -15.58 11.82 8.20
C GLU A 129 -16.54 10.66 8.51
N ARG A 130 -16.23 9.48 8.01
CA ARG A 130 -17.03 8.25 8.18
C ARG A 130 -16.14 7.02 8.14
N THR A 131 -16.73 5.89 8.50
CA THR A 131 -16.13 4.58 8.28
C THR A 131 -16.46 4.02 6.89
N TYR A 132 -15.70 3.02 6.45
CA TYR A 132 -15.88 2.31 5.18
C TYR A 132 -16.02 0.81 5.44
N ASP A 133 -16.72 0.08 4.56
CA ASP A 133 -16.82 -1.37 4.72
C ASP A 133 -15.45 -2.05 4.63
N LEU A 134 -14.62 -1.59 3.70
CA LEU A 134 -13.23 -2.03 3.53
C LEU A 134 -12.27 -0.86 3.74
N VAL A 135 -11.21 -1.08 4.52
CA VAL A 135 -10.00 -0.26 4.46
C VAL A 135 -8.86 -1.12 3.93
N PHE A 136 -8.24 -0.67 2.86
CA PHE A 136 -7.25 -1.42 2.11
C PHE A 136 -5.95 -0.62 1.95
N GLY A 137 -4.81 -1.26 2.19
CA GLY A 137 -3.48 -0.71 1.91
C GLY A 137 -2.54 -1.80 1.44
N TYR A 138 -1.82 -1.56 0.34
CA TYR A 138 -0.86 -2.51 -0.20
C TYR A 138 0.44 -1.83 -0.60
N ASN A 139 1.57 -2.29 -0.07
CA ASN A 139 2.91 -1.71 -0.30
C ASN A 139 3.03 -0.20 0.01
N CYS A 140 2.18 0.34 0.86
CA CYS A 140 2.16 1.76 1.21
C CYS A 140 2.70 2.07 2.62
N PHE A 141 3.11 1.05 3.37
CA PHE A 141 3.49 1.18 4.78
C PHE A 141 4.95 1.57 4.99
N TYR A 142 5.78 1.55 3.96
CA TYR A 142 7.24 1.71 4.06
C TYR A 142 7.69 3.04 4.70
N ARG A 143 6.83 4.06 4.70
CA ARG A 143 7.09 5.38 5.33
C ARG A 143 6.44 5.54 6.70
N GLN A 144 5.61 4.59 7.14
CA GLN A 144 4.92 4.67 8.41
C GLN A 144 5.87 4.30 9.55
N GLY A 145 6.37 5.29 10.29
CA GLY A 145 7.27 5.07 11.41
C GLY A 145 6.60 4.34 12.58
N ASP A 146 5.33 4.63 12.83
CA ASP A 146 4.49 3.90 13.79
C ASP A 146 3.49 3.03 13.03
N LEU A 147 3.91 1.79 12.74
CA LEU A 147 3.07 0.83 12.03
C LEU A 147 1.87 0.39 12.87
N ALA A 148 2.03 0.28 14.19
CA ALA A 148 0.95 -0.14 15.08
C ALA A 148 -0.19 0.89 15.08
N ASP A 149 0.11 2.20 15.20
CA ASP A 149 -0.91 3.24 15.08
C ASP A 149 -1.53 3.27 13.67
N CYS A 150 -0.71 3.16 12.63
CA CYS A 150 -1.20 3.09 11.25
C CYS A 150 -2.25 1.99 11.07
N LEU A 151 -1.96 0.76 11.49
CA LEU A 151 -2.88 -0.38 11.41
C LEU A 151 -4.10 -0.21 12.32
N ALA A 152 -3.92 0.32 13.53
CA ALA A 152 -5.02 0.61 14.44
C ALA A 152 -5.99 1.64 13.85
N ARG A 153 -5.48 2.68 13.17
CA ARG A 153 -6.30 3.68 12.46
C ARG A 153 -7.07 3.04 11.30
N MET A 154 -6.40 2.19 10.50
CA MET A 154 -7.07 1.44 9.43
C MET A 154 -8.21 0.59 9.99
N THR A 155 -7.96 -0.15 11.08
CA THR A 155 -8.95 -1.01 11.72
C THR A 155 -10.14 -0.21 12.28
N ARG A 156 -9.89 0.92 12.95
CA ARG A 156 -10.96 1.79 13.46
C ARG A 156 -11.82 2.42 12.36
N THR A 157 -11.24 2.61 11.17
CA THR A 157 -11.93 3.19 10.00
C THR A 157 -12.72 2.14 9.23
N ALA A 158 -12.40 0.85 9.40
CA ALA A 158 -13.07 -0.27 8.73
C ALA A 158 -14.30 -0.75 9.51
N ASN A 159 -15.44 -0.88 8.81
CA ASN A 159 -16.66 -1.46 9.40
C ASN A 159 -16.66 -3.00 9.36
N LYS A 160 -16.11 -3.60 8.30
CA LYS A 160 -16.23 -5.03 8.04
C LYS A 160 -14.91 -5.70 7.79
N LEU A 161 -14.03 -5.10 6.98
CA LEU A 161 -12.78 -5.72 6.56
C LEU A 161 -11.65 -4.68 6.55
N CYS A 162 -10.54 -5.00 7.20
CA CYS A 162 -9.29 -4.24 7.11
C CYS A 162 -8.23 -5.15 6.48
N VAL A 163 -7.61 -4.69 5.41
CA VAL A 163 -6.59 -5.44 4.68
C VAL A 163 -5.33 -4.61 4.55
N ALA A 164 -4.25 -5.10 5.14
CA ALA A 164 -2.91 -4.56 4.99
C ALA A 164 -2.03 -5.62 4.33
N GLY A 165 -1.40 -5.28 3.21
CA GLY A 165 -0.54 -6.18 2.47
C GLY A 165 0.80 -5.54 2.11
N MET A 166 1.84 -6.35 2.07
CA MET A 166 3.17 -5.95 1.61
C MET A 166 3.81 -7.06 0.80
N ASN A 167 4.56 -6.68 -0.21
CA ASN A 167 5.49 -7.60 -0.85
C ASN A 167 6.64 -7.90 0.11
N VAL A 168 6.91 -9.19 0.29
CA VAL A 168 8.09 -9.64 1.03
C VAL A 168 9.11 -10.12 0.00
N ALA A 169 10.22 -9.39 -0.12
CA ALA A 169 11.34 -9.84 -0.92
C ALA A 169 12.01 -11.03 -0.20
N VAL A 170 11.72 -12.24 -0.65
CA VAL A 170 12.52 -13.41 -0.26
C VAL A 170 13.77 -13.40 -1.12
N LEU A 171 14.88 -12.99 -0.53
CA LEU A 171 16.16 -13.08 -1.20
C LEU A 171 16.51 -14.57 -1.41
N PRO A 172 16.73 -15.03 -2.64
CA PRO A 172 17.24 -16.37 -2.84
C PRO A 172 18.58 -16.53 -2.07
N PRO A 173 18.88 -17.71 -1.53
CA PRO A 173 20.08 -17.92 -0.70
C PRO A 173 21.36 -17.42 -1.36
N TRP A 174 21.55 -17.67 -2.65
CA TRP A 174 22.71 -17.23 -3.42
C TRP A 174 22.86 -15.70 -3.50
N LEU A 175 21.76 -14.92 -3.39
CA LEU A 175 21.83 -13.46 -3.39
C LEU A 175 22.33 -12.93 -2.04
N GLN A 176 22.00 -13.61 -0.95
CA GLN A 176 22.58 -13.29 0.35
C GLN A 176 24.09 -13.56 0.34
N GLU A 177 24.51 -14.70 -0.20
CA GLU A 177 25.93 -15.03 -0.36
C GLU A 177 26.67 -13.98 -1.19
N MET A 178 26.07 -13.48 -2.30
CA MET A 178 26.65 -12.39 -3.08
C MET A 178 26.80 -11.08 -2.28
N LYS A 179 25.83 -10.74 -1.44
CA LYS A 179 25.92 -9.56 -0.56
C LYS A 179 27.03 -9.73 0.46
N ASP A 180 27.17 -10.91 1.02
CA ASP A 180 28.18 -11.21 2.05
C ASP A 180 29.62 -11.10 1.50
N VAL A 181 29.81 -11.27 0.20
CA VAL A 181 31.10 -11.05 -0.49
C VAL A 181 31.21 -9.64 -1.11
N GLY A 182 30.30 -8.74 -0.79
CA GLY A 182 30.35 -7.33 -1.24
C GLY A 182 29.94 -7.11 -2.69
N ALA A 183 29.32 -8.07 -3.36
CA ALA A 183 28.82 -7.90 -4.70
C ALA A 183 27.51 -7.09 -4.68
N SER A 184 27.42 -6.03 -5.50
CA SER A 184 26.19 -5.27 -5.73
C SER A 184 25.52 -5.77 -6.99
N ALA A 185 24.23 -6.13 -6.90
CA ALA A 185 23.41 -6.44 -8.06
C ALA A 185 22.26 -5.44 -8.13
N ASN A 186 22.14 -4.71 -9.25
CA ASN A 186 20.93 -3.96 -9.58
C ASN A 186 19.88 -4.95 -10.07
N TRP A 187 18.90 -5.24 -9.25
CA TRP A 187 17.80 -6.14 -9.60
C TRP A 187 16.53 -5.32 -9.79
N ASP A 188 15.93 -5.51 -10.95
CA ASP A 188 14.55 -5.10 -11.21
C ASP A 188 13.64 -6.16 -10.56
N TRP A 189 13.26 -5.94 -9.30
CA TRP A 189 12.49 -6.90 -8.52
C TRP A 189 11.06 -6.97 -9.04
N LYS A 190 10.73 -8.05 -9.70
CA LYS A 190 9.35 -8.52 -9.79
C LYS A 190 9.10 -9.41 -8.58
N ASP A 191 8.67 -8.79 -7.50
CA ASP A 191 8.48 -9.47 -6.23
C ASP A 191 7.45 -10.59 -6.34
N PRO A 192 7.79 -11.81 -5.89
CA PRO A 192 6.76 -12.82 -5.65
C PRO A 192 5.87 -12.37 -4.49
N VAL A 193 4.57 -12.47 -4.66
CA VAL A 193 3.60 -12.19 -3.60
C VAL A 193 3.46 -13.45 -2.75
N TYR A 194 3.81 -13.36 -1.48
CA TYR A 194 3.54 -14.40 -0.50
C TYR A 194 2.40 -13.94 0.41
N PHE A 195 1.37 -14.78 0.50
CA PHE A 195 0.34 -14.64 1.52
C PHE A 195 0.77 -15.47 2.73
N VAL A 196 0.79 -14.84 3.89
CA VAL A 196 0.97 -15.50 5.19
C VAL A 196 -0.36 -15.47 5.91
#